data_619830374ca2c770cf41a7b77d9cfb29
#
_entry.id   619830374ca2c770cf41a7b77d9cfb29
#
_cell.length_a   1.000
_cell.length_b   1.000
_cell.length_c   1.000
_cell.angle_alpha   90.00
_cell.angle_beta   90.00
_cell.angle_gamma   90.00
#
_symmetry.space_group_name_H-M   'P 1'
#
loop_
_entity.id
_entity.type
_entity.pdbx_description
1 polymer ?
#
loop_
_entity_poly.entity_id
_entity_poly.type
_entity_poly.pdbx_seq_one_letter_code
_entity_poly.pdbx_strand_id
1 'polypeptide(L)'
;MSNSEEEEIARDYICFEKPDVTVIVVDATCLERNLNLVYQTMEITDNIIVCVNLLDEAKSKGINIDLDKLSSLLGCPVVGTIAKKKKTLNNLISTIYNVCEKKISILPSKPKYNKLIEDNIKILENELKKEYKLNKNLYRWISLKLIDGEKTILNSIGNHLNIDITTNENINIKLNNVLGNLEQENINKSNFKNVIISSIVTKAEKISKEVCRFTRSSESKRDIKIDKILTSKKFGIPIMILFLGVIFWITIIGANYPSELLFNMFAFFQEKLINFAEFINCPQWLSNMLILGVYQTLTWIISVMLPPMAIFFPLFTFLEDLGYLPRIAFNMDGFFKKCCCTGKQMITMCMGFGCNAAGVVGCRIIDSPRERLIAIITNAFVPCNGRFPFLIAIASIFIAGSISGFAGSIISTIAVICVILLGIFMTLVISKILSKTILKGVPSSFVLELPPYRKPQFGKILIRSIFDRTLFVLRKSNCCCCTCWTYYMAICKYWD
;
A
#
# COMPACT_ATOMS: atom_id res chain seq x y z
N MET A 1 -13.27 13.34 0.37
CA MET A 1 -12.25 13.75 -0.61
C MET A 1 -11.59 12.49 -1.07
N SER A 2 -11.99 12.02 -2.25
CA SER A 2 -11.48 10.79 -2.83
C SER A 2 -10.07 11.03 -3.39
N ASN A 3 -9.13 10.16 -3.02
CA ASN A 3 -7.75 10.18 -3.52
C ASN A 3 -7.43 8.93 -4.35
N SER A 4 -8.37 7.99 -4.46
CA SER A 4 -8.26 6.78 -5.28
C SER A 4 -9.51 6.58 -6.13
N GLU A 5 -9.39 5.83 -7.23
CA GLU A 5 -10.52 5.49 -8.11
C GLU A 5 -11.64 4.73 -7.35
N GLU A 6 -11.26 3.87 -6.41
CA GLU A 6 -12.20 3.11 -5.58
C GLU A 6 -13.02 4.02 -4.65
N GLU A 7 -12.38 5.04 -4.07
CA GLU A 7 -13.08 6.03 -3.24
C GLU A 7 -14.03 6.90 -4.08
N GLU A 8 -13.66 7.20 -5.32
CA GLU A 8 -14.53 7.94 -6.26
C GLU A 8 -15.76 7.12 -6.62
N ILE A 9 -15.60 5.86 -6.97
CA ILE A 9 -16.70 4.93 -7.28
C ILE A 9 -17.64 4.80 -6.08
N ALA A 10 -17.09 4.60 -4.87
CA ALA A 10 -17.90 4.48 -3.66
C ALA A 10 -18.69 5.77 -3.35
N ARG A 11 -18.06 6.93 -3.48
CA ARG A 11 -18.70 8.23 -3.34
C ARG A 11 -19.84 8.41 -4.33
N ASP A 12 -19.58 8.14 -5.61
CA ASP A 12 -20.56 8.35 -6.69
C ASP A 12 -21.75 7.40 -6.52
N TYR A 13 -21.50 6.14 -6.10
CA TYR A 13 -22.55 5.21 -5.77
C TYR A 13 -23.46 5.72 -4.64
N ILE A 14 -22.87 6.20 -3.53
CA ILE A 14 -23.64 6.74 -2.39
C ILE A 14 -24.43 8.00 -2.79
N CYS A 15 -23.84 8.87 -3.62
CA CYS A 15 -24.46 10.12 -4.04
C CYS A 15 -25.64 9.90 -5.00
N PHE A 16 -25.49 9.02 -5.99
CA PHE A 16 -26.38 8.97 -7.15
C PHE A 16 -27.28 7.75 -7.17
N GLU A 17 -26.82 6.57 -6.71
CA GLU A 17 -27.59 5.32 -6.72
C GLU A 17 -28.54 5.16 -5.52
N LYS A 18 -28.46 6.03 -4.51
CA LYS A 18 -29.37 6.10 -3.35
C LYS A 18 -29.52 4.75 -2.63
N PRO A 19 -28.47 4.17 -2.06
CA PRO A 19 -28.59 2.94 -1.30
C PRO A 19 -29.53 3.13 -0.09
N ASP A 20 -30.31 2.11 0.27
CA ASP A 20 -31.22 2.14 1.41
C ASP A 20 -30.48 2.41 2.72
N VAL A 21 -29.28 1.84 2.88
CA VAL A 21 -28.40 2.03 4.03
C VAL A 21 -26.94 2.03 3.62
N THR A 22 -26.16 2.95 4.17
CA THR A 22 -24.69 2.97 4.03
C THR A 22 -24.04 2.55 5.33
N VAL A 23 -23.29 1.45 5.31
CA VAL A 23 -22.52 0.97 6.47
C VAL A 23 -21.09 1.48 6.38
N ILE A 24 -20.68 2.27 7.38
CA ILE A 24 -19.31 2.82 7.46
C ILE A 24 -18.54 1.98 8.47
N VAL A 25 -17.53 1.25 7.99
CA VAL A 25 -16.66 0.44 8.86
C VAL A 25 -15.50 1.29 9.35
N VAL A 26 -15.39 1.40 10.68
CA VAL A 26 -14.34 2.16 11.36
C VAL A 26 -13.49 1.27 12.25
N ASP A 27 -12.20 1.58 12.34
CA ASP A 27 -11.27 0.87 13.22
C ASP A 27 -11.36 1.43 14.64
N ALA A 28 -11.71 0.56 15.61
CA ALA A 28 -11.79 0.91 17.03
C ALA A 28 -10.45 1.39 17.61
N THR A 29 -9.32 1.01 17.02
CA THR A 29 -7.99 1.41 17.52
C THR A 29 -7.58 2.82 17.09
N CYS A 30 -8.24 3.35 16.04
CA CYS A 30 -7.96 4.65 15.43
C CYS A 30 -9.27 5.43 15.17
N LEU A 31 -10.19 5.41 16.18
CA LEU A 31 -11.54 5.95 16.03
C LEU A 31 -11.54 7.42 15.61
N GLU A 32 -10.71 8.25 16.22
CA GLU A 32 -10.61 9.70 15.94
C GLU A 32 -10.41 9.97 14.45
N ARG A 33 -9.50 9.26 13.81
CA ARG A 33 -9.21 9.42 12.38
C ARG A 33 -10.35 8.90 11.51
N ASN A 34 -10.94 7.77 11.87
CA ASN A 34 -12.01 7.15 11.08
C ASN A 34 -13.33 7.94 11.17
N LEU A 35 -13.56 8.68 12.25
CA LEU A 35 -14.70 9.59 12.38
C LEU A 35 -14.70 10.68 11.30
N ASN A 36 -13.56 11.03 10.71
CA ASN A 36 -13.50 11.96 9.57
C ASN A 36 -14.26 11.42 8.37
N LEU A 37 -14.12 10.12 8.06
CA LEU A 37 -14.87 9.45 7.01
C LEU A 37 -16.36 9.43 7.33
N VAL A 38 -16.72 9.15 8.58
CA VAL A 38 -18.12 9.16 9.03
C VAL A 38 -18.76 10.51 8.77
N TYR A 39 -18.12 11.61 9.16
CA TYR A 39 -18.64 12.95 8.93
C TYR A 39 -18.71 13.33 7.45
N GLN A 40 -17.74 12.93 6.64
CA GLN A 40 -17.78 13.15 5.20
C GLN A 40 -18.95 12.41 4.53
N THR A 41 -19.24 11.19 4.97
CA THR A 41 -20.39 10.42 4.47
C THR A 41 -21.72 11.00 4.96
N MET A 42 -21.79 11.55 6.19
CA MET A 42 -22.97 12.24 6.73
C MET A 42 -23.37 13.49 5.92
N GLU A 43 -22.43 14.11 5.22
CA GLU A 43 -22.76 15.23 4.31
C GLU A 43 -23.50 14.74 3.07
N ILE A 44 -23.34 13.48 2.67
CA ILE A 44 -23.90 12.91 1.44
C ILE A 44 -25.26 12.24 1.71
N THR A 45 -25.33 11.43 2.77
CA THR A 45 -26.54 10.63 3.10
C THR A 45 -26.86 10.64 4.57
N ASP A 46 -28.16 10.53 4.88
CA ASP A 46 -28.65 10.45 6.26
C ASP A 46 -28.79 9.00 6.74
N ASN A 47 -28.94 8.04 5.82
CA ASN A 47 -29.15 6.63 6.14
C ASN A 47 -27.82 5.91 6.37
N ILE A 48 -27.22 6.09 7.55
CA ILE A 48 -25.91 5.55 7.89
C ILE A 48 -25.94 4.69 9.14
N ILE A 49 -25.12 3.66 9.13
CA ILE A 49 -24.78 2.83 10.30
C ILE A 49 -23.28 2.85 10.47
N VAL A 50 -22.78 3.10 11.67
CA VAL A 50 -21.34 3.03 11.98
C VAL A 50 -21.02 1.67 12.57
N CYS A 51 -20.18 0.92 11.88
CA CYS A 51 -19.69 -0.38 12.33
C CYS A 51 -18.29 -0.23 12.92
N VAL A 52 -18.18 -0.24 14.26
CA VAL A 52 -16.89 -0.16 14.96
C VAL A 52 -16.28 -1.55 15.03
N ASN A 53 -15.31 -1.82 14.16
CA ASN A 53 -14.65 -3.12 14.07
C ASN A 53 -13.34 -3.16 14.88
N LEU A 54 -12.75 -4.34 15.04
CA LEU A 54 -11.51 -4.58 15.79
C LEU A 54 -11.60 -4.23 17.29
N LEU A 55 -12.77 -4.43 17.90
CA LEU A 55 -12.97 -4.18 19.33
C LEU A 55 -12.07 -5.05 20.24
N ASP A 56 -11.67 -6.23 19.79
CA ASP A 56 -10.72 -7.10 20.48
C ASP A 56 -9.31 -6.48 20.50
N GLU A 57 -8.88 -5.92 19.38
CA GLU A 57 -7.59 -5.20 19.30
C GLU A 57 -7.62 -3.90 20.12
N ALA A 58 -8.71 -3.15 20.11
CA ALA A 58 -8.87 -1.96 20.94
C ALA A 58 -8.79 -2.30 22.45
N LYS A 59 -9.48 -3.36 22.89
CA LYS A 59 -9.40 -3.84 24.27
C LYS A 59 -7.99 -4.29 24.66
N SER A 60 -7.27 -4.98 23.77
CA SER A 60 -5.88 -5.38 24.03
C SER A 60 -4.94 -4.17 24.18
N LYS A 61 -5.22 -3.08 23.48
CA LYS A 61 -4.52 -1.80 23.63
C LYS A 61 -4.98 -0.96 24.82
N GLY A 62 -5.95 -1.46 25.61
CA GLY A 62 -6.53 -0.74 26.73
C GLY A 62 -7.45 0.41 26.33
N ILE A 63 -8.03 0.35 25.13
CA ILE A 63 -9.00 1.32 24.62
C ILE A 63 -10.40 0.74 24.82
N ASN A 64 -11.18 1.37 25.69
CA ASN A 64 -12.59 1.06 25.88
C ASN A 64 -13.44 2.16 25.23
N ILE A 65 -14.33 1.76 24.33
CA ILE A 65 -15.21 2.67 23.59
C ILE A 65 -16.64 2.50 24.10
N ASP A 66 -17.27 3.60 24.47
CA ASP A 66 -18.67 3.66 24.84
C ASP A 66 -19.51 3.81 23.56
N LEU A 67 -20.05 2.68 23.05
CA LEU A 67 -20.79 2.64 21.80
C LEU A 67 -22.13 3.35 21.88
N ASP A 68 -22.81 3.30 23.02
CA ASP A 68 -24.12 3.94 23.22
C ASP A 68 -23.95 5.47 23.23
N LYS A 69 -22.94 5.96 23.93
CA LYS A 69 -22.59 7.38 23.93
C LYS A 69 -22.16 7.84 22.53
N LEU A 70 -21.39 7.02 21.79
CA LEU A 70 -21.00 7.33 20.41
C LEU A 70 -22.24 7.42 19.50
N SER A 71 -23.20 6.50 19.64
CA SER A 71 -24.44 6.51 18.89
C SER A 71 -25.27 7.79 19.17
N SER A 72 -25.37 8.19 20.43
CA SER A 72 -26.11 9.42 20.81
C SER A 72 -25.45 10.70 20.27
N LEU A 73 -24.10 10.77 20.27
CA LEU A 73 -23.36 11.93 19.78
C LEU A 73 -23.36 12.03 18.25
N LEU A 74 -23.35 10.90 17.55
CA LEU A 74 -23.42 10.85 16.08
C LEU A 74 -24.85 10.97 15.56
N GLY A 75 -25.87 10.60 16.36
CA GLY A 75 -27.26 10.57 15.95
C GLY A 75 -27.60 9.46 14.94
N CYS A 76 -26.79 8.38 14.92
CA CYS A 76 -26.97 7.23 14.06
C CYS A 76 -26.63 5.93 14.82
N PRO A 77 -27.17 4.76 14.39
CA PRO A 77 -26.86 3.49 15.01
C PRO A 77 -25.36 3.17 14.92
N VAL A 78 -24.78 2.74 16.05
CA VAL A 78 -23.39 2.31 16.16
C VAL A 78 -23.36 0.86 16.62
N VAL A 79 -22.71 -0.01 15.85
CA VAL A 79 -22.61 -1.43 16.16
C VAL A 79 -21.15 -1.83 16.29
N GLY A 80 -20.82 -2.43 17.43
CA GLY A 80 -19.47 -2.96 17.68
C GLY A 80 -19.31 -4.38 17.11
N THR A 81 -18.24 -4.61 16.35
CA THR A 81 -17.99 -5.90 15.71
C THR A 81 -16.57 -6.40 15.92
N ILE A 82 -16.44 -7.71 15.79
CA ILE A 82 -15.19 -8.43 15.63
C ILE A 82 -15.41 -9.31 14.40
N ALA A 83 -14.96 -8.90 13.22
CA ALA A 83 -15.30 -9.54 11.94
C ALA A 83 -15.01 -11.05 11.90
N LYS A 84 -14.05 -11.54 12.71
CA LYS A 84 -13.74 -12.97 12.86
C LYS A 84 -14.82 -13.76 13.63
N LYS A 85 -15.73 -13.09 14.35
CA LYS A 85 -16.76 -13.73 15.20
C LYS A 85 -18.15 -13.52 14.59
N LYS A 86 -18.73 -14.55 13.99
CA LYS A 86 -20.06 -14.51 13.35
C LYS A 86 -21.15 -13.92 14.23
N LYS A 87 -21.13 -14.18 15.56
CA LYS A 87 -22.12 -13.68 16.50
C LYS A 87 -22.22 -12.14 16.51
N THR A 88 -21.09 -11.44 16.36
CA THR A 88 -21.08 -9.97 16.34
C THR A 88 -21.61 -9.40 15.02
N LEU A 89 -21.51 -10.15 13.92
CA LEU A 89 -22.05 -9.77 12.62
C LEU A 89 -23.58 -9.88 12.57
N ASN A 90 -24.18 -10.82 13.30
CA ASN A 90 -25.63 -10.94 13.37
C ASN A 90 -26.30 -9.68 13.93
N ASN A 91 -25.68 -9.03 14.90
CA ASN A 91 -26.18 -7.75 15.45
C ASN A 91 -26.12 -6.64 14.40
N LEU A 92 -25.09 -6.60 13.57
CA LEU A 92 -24.97 -5.64 12.48
C LEU A 92 -26.08 -5.89 11.44
N ILE A 93 -26.28 -7.16 11.03
CA ILE A 93 -27.31 -7.53 10.05
C ILE A 93 -28.70 -7.16 10.58
N SER A 94 -29.02 -7.44 11.84
CA SER A 94 -30.30 -7.09 12.45
C SER A 94 -30.50 -5.57 12.50
N THR A 95 -29.44 -4.79 12.75
CA THR A 95 -29.51 -3.31 12.76
C THR A 95 -29.74 -2.78 11.35
N ILE A 96 -29.08 -3.33 10.34
CA ILE A 96 -29.29 -2.97 8.92
C ILE A 96 -30.76 -3.22 8.55
N TYR A 97 -31.29 -4.39 8.86
CA TYR A 97 -32.67 -4.74 8.59
C TYR A 97 -33.66 -3.78 9.25
N ASN A 98 -33.45 -3.43 10.51
CA ASN A 98 -34.30 -2.48 11.25
C ASN A 98 -34.26 -1.06 10.68
N VAL A 99 -33.13 -0.63 10.12
CA VAL A 99 -32.99 0.67 9.46
C VAL A 99 -33.69 0.65 8.11
N CYS A 100 -33.51 -0.39 7.31
CA CYS A 100 -34.20 -0.54 6.02
C CYS A 100 -35.72 -0.56 6.20
N GLU A 101 -36.25 -1.20 7.25
CA GLU A 101 -37.68 -1.20 7.59
C GLU A 101 -38.15 0.09 8.28
N LYS A 102 -37.28 1.10 8.41
CA LYS A 102 -37.58 2.39 9.07
C LYS A 102 -38.06 2.24 10.52
N LYS A 103 -37.71 1.14 11.20
CA LYS A 103 -37.98 0.93 12.64
C LYS A 103 -37.11 1.82 13.53
N ILE A 104 -35.96 2.25 13.02
CA ILE A 104 -35.03 3.15 13.70
C ILE A 104 -34.97 4.46 12.90
N SER A 105 -35.32 5.58 13.56
CA SER A 105 -35.15 6.90 12.99
C SER A 105 -33.71 7.38 13.14
N ILE A 106 -33.09 7.79 12.05
CA ILE A 106 -31.72 8.30 12.03
C ILE A 106 -31.77 9.80 11.86
N LEU A 107 -31.13 10.53 12.78
CA LEU A 107 -30.97 11.98 12.74
C LEU A 107 -29.48 12.30 12.88
N PRO A 108 -28.68 12.19 11.80
CA PRO A 108 -27.25 12.32 11.89
C PRO A 108 -26.81 13.72 12.27
N SER A 109 -25.90 13.80 13.25
CA SER A 109 -25.32 15.06 13.71
C SER A 109 -24.27 15.56 12.71
N LYS A 110 -24.73 16.19 11.60
CA LYS A 110 -23.85 16.74 10.57
C LYS A 110 -22.80 17.71 11.15
N PRO A 111 -21.62 17.82 10.54
CA PRO A 111 -20.64 18.82 10.96
C PRO A 111 -21.20 20.23 10.74
N LYS A 112 -21.01 21.09 11.72
CA LYS A 112 -21.32 22.52 11.62
C LYS A 112 -20.00 23.26 11.43
N TYR A 113 -19.95 24.07 10.40
CA TYR A 113 -18.79 24.91 10.09
C TYR A 113 -18.93 26.29 10.73
N ASN A 114 -17.96 27.17 10.49
CA ASN A 114 -18.07 28.56 10.94
C ASN A 114 -19.34 29.21 10.38
N LYS A 115 -19.95 30.11 11.15
CA LYS A 115 -21.23 30.79 10.79
C LYS A 115 -21.19 31.38 9.39
N LEU A 116 -20.08 32.02 9.03
CA LEU A 116 -19.87 32.60 7.71
C LEU A 116 -19.99 31.54 6.59
N ILE A 117 -19.36 30.38 6.77
CA ILE A 117 -19.38 29.28 5.80
C ILE A 117 -20.81 28.72 5.69
N GLU A 118 -21.49 28.52 6.83
CA GLU A 118 -22.88 28.01 6.85
C GLU A 118 -23.83 28.94 6.14
N ASP A 119 -23.72 30.24 6.33
CA ASP A 119 -24.59 31.23 5.69
C ASP A 119 -24.33 31.27 4.17
N ASN A 120 -23.09 31.17 3.72
CA ASN A 120 -22.74 31.09 2.30
C ASN A 120 -23.18 29.76 1.65
N ILE A 121 -23.12 28.64 2.36
CA ILE A 121 -23.68 27.36 1.89
C ILE A 121 -25.21 27.51 1.67
N LYS A 122 -25.93 28.10 2.62
CA LYS A 122 -27.38 28.30 2.49
C LYS A 122 -27.77 29.15 1.30
N ILE A 123 -26.98 30.16 0.94
CA ILE A 123 -27.21 30.98 -0.25
C ILE A 123 -27.19 30.10 -1.51
N LEU A 124 -26.16 29.25 -1.66
CA LEU A 124 -26.06 28.36 -2.81
C LEU A 124 -27.08 27.23 -2.76
N GLU A 125 -27.40 26.67 -1.58
CA GLU A 125 -28.46 25.67 -1.44
C GLU A 125 -29.82 26.20 -1.93
N ASN A 126 -30.15 27.43 -1.58
CA ASN A 126 -31.44 28.06 -1.98
C ASN A 126 -31.49 28.25 -3.49
N GLU A 127 -30.41 28.63 -4.13
CA GLU A 127 -30.35 28.80 -5.58
C GLU A 127 -30.43 27.44 -6.31
N LEU A 128 -29.68 26.43 -5.83
CA LEU A 128 -29.74 25.07 -6.36
C LEU A 128 -31.16 24.45 -6.23
N LYS A 129 -31.88 24.74 -5.15
CA LYS A 129 -33.29 24.29 -4.97
C LYS A 129 -34.28 24.91 -5.94
N LYS A 130 -34.01 26.12 -6.42
CA LYS A 130 -34.86 26.77 -7.43
C LYS A 130 -34.63 26.19 -8.81
N GLU A 131 -33.39 25.98 -9.17
CA GLU A 131 -33.00 25.59 -10.52
C GLU A 131 -33.12 24.06 -10.76
N TYR A 132 -32.86 23.25 -9.72
CA TYR A 132 -32.75 21.78 -9.87
C TYR A 132 -33.56 21.03 -8.81
N LYS A 133 -34.24 19.95 -9.23
CA LYS A 133 -34.94 19.03 -8.32
C LYS A 133 -33.97 17.88 -7.92
N LEU A 134 -33.21 18.08 -6.85
CA LEU A 134 -32.27 17.11 -6.32
C LEU A 134 -32.74 16.53 -4.98
N ASN A 135 -32.05 15.51 -4.48
CA ASN A 135 -32.28 15.03 -3.11
C ASN A 135 -31.88 16.09 -2.09
N LYS A 136 -32.65 16.17 -0.99
CA LYS A 136 -32.47 17.18 0.06
C LYS A 136 -31.00 17.28 0.57
N ASN A 137 -30.32 16.16 0.70
CA ASN A 137 -28.95 16.10 1.22
C ASN A 137 -27.89 16.54 0.21
N LEU A 138 -28.17 16.35 -1.09
CA LEU A 138 -27.22 16.71 -2.15
C LEU A 138 -27.04 18.21 -2.32
N TYR A 139 -28.02 19.03 -2.00
CA TYR A 139 -27.89 20.49 -2.14
C TYR A 139 -26.73 21.03 -1.30
N ARG A 140 -26.66 20.63 -0.03
CA ARG A 140 -25.58 21.05 0.87
C ARG A 140 -24.22 20.56 0.37
N TRP A 141 -24.13 19.30 0.00
CA TRP A 141 -22.89 18.69 -0.47
C TRP A 141 -22.41 19.31 -1.79
N ILE A 142 -23.32 19.54 -2.76
CA ILE A 142 -22.99 20.21 -4.02
C ILE A 142 -22.54 21.64 -3.77
N SER A 143 -23.22 22.39 -2.88
CA SER A 143 -22.81 23.75 -2.52
C SER A 143 -21.38 23.80 -1.97
N LEU A 144 -21.01 22.87 -1.07
CA LEU A 144 -19.65 22.72 -0.57
C LEU A 144 -18.64 22.43 -1.69
N LYS A 145 -19.02 21.59 -2.67
CA LYS A 145 -18.14 21.20 -3.79
C LYS A 145 -18.00 22.29 -4.84
N LEU A 146 -19.01 23.11 -5.04
CA LEU A 146 -18.91 24.30 -5.89
C LEU A 146 -17.92 25.33 -5.32
N ILE A 147 -17.95 25.57 -3.99
CA ILE A 147 -17.00 26.48 -3.33
C ILE A 147 -15.58 25.91 -3.40
N ASP A 148 -15.40 24.61 -3.19
CA ASP A 148 -14.09 23.90 -3.27
C ASP A 148 -13.53 23.92 -4.72
N GLY A 149 -14.43 23.87 -5.72
CA GLY A 149 -14.09 23.96 -7.15
C GLY A 149 -13.32 22.76 -7.68
N GLU A 150 -13.54 21.57 -7.13
CA GLU A 150 -12.91 20.33 -7.55
C GLU A 150 -13.52 19.81 -8.86
N LYS A 151 -12.81 20.02 -9.98
CA LYS A 151 -13.32 19.75 -11.35
C LYS A 151 -13.76 18.30 -11.56
N THR A 152 -13.06 17.32 -10.99
CA THR A 152 -13.40 15.89 -11.11
C THR A 152 -14.80 15.59 -10.57
N ILE A 153 -15.11 16.13 -9.40
CA ILE A 153 -16.44 15.96 -8.76
C ILE A 153 -17.53 16.70 -9.52
N LEU A 154 -17.26 17.91 -9.99
CA LEU A 154 -18.23 18.67 -10.78
C LEU A 154 -18.54 17.95 -12.10
N ASN A 155 -17.55 17.36 -12.75
CA ASN A 155 -17.76 16.53 -13.94
C ASN A 155 -18.57 15.25 -13.62
N SER A 156 -18.30 14.57 -12.51
CA SER A 156 -19.09 13.40 -12.08
C SER A 156 -20.56 13.78 -11.84
N ILE A 157 -20.81 14.92 -11.19
CA ILE A 157 -22.17 15.44 -10.99
C ILE A 157 -22.86 15.71 -12.34
N GLY A 158 -22.15 16.34 -13.28
CA GLY A 158 -22.65 16.60 -14.63
C GLY A 158 -23.04 15.33 -15.37
N ASN A 159 -22.16 14.32 -15.34
CA ASN A 159 -22.38 13.05 -16.02
C ASN A 159 -23.53 12.21 -15.44
N HIS A 160 -23.64 12.13 -14.10
CA HIS A 160 -24.68 11.32 -13.45
C HIS A 160 -26.05 11.96 -13.40
N LEU A 161 -26.10 13.28 -13.27
CA LEU A 161 -27.37 14.00 -13.18
C LEU A 161 -27.84 14.56 -14.53
N ASN A 162 -27.03 14.47 -15.58
CA ASN A 162 -27.24 15.12 -16.88
C ASN A 162 -27.51 16.64 -16.75
N ILE A 163 -26.81 17.27 -15.79
CA ILE A 163 -26.99 18.68 -15.44
C ILE A 163 -25.62 19.35 -15.48
N ASP A 164 -25.45 20.34 -16.32
CA ASP A 164 -24.23 21.14 -16.30
C ASP A 164 -24.39 22.33 -15.37
N ILE A 165 -24.03 22.15 -14.09
CA ILE A 165 -24.13 23.19 -13.05
C ILE A 165 -23.13 24.33 -13.31
N THR A 166 -22.04 24.05 -14.03
CA THR A 166 -20.98 25.02 -14.27
C THR A 166 -21.35 26.07 -15.34
N THR A 167 -22.31 25.78 -16.21
CA THR A 167 -22.77 26.68 -17.29
C THR A 167 -23.93 27.59 -16.88
N ASN A 168 -24.58 27.32 -15.73
CA ASN A 168 -25.72 28.12 -15.27
C ASN A 168 -25.25 29.48 -14.75
N GLU A 169 -25.65 30.56 -15.43
CA GLU A 169 -25.29 31.95 -15.10
C GLU A 169 -25.69 32.36 -13.70
N ASN A 170 -26.92 32.01 -13.27
CA ASN A 170 -27.47 32.38 -11.97
C ASN A 170 -26.61 31.79 -10.83
N ILE A 171 -26.23 30.53 -10.96
CA ILE A 171 -25.39 29.85 -9.96
C ILE A 171 -23.98 30.43 -9.97
N ASN A 172 -23.43 30.75 -11.14
CA ASN A 172 -22.10 31.34 -11.25
C ASN A 172 -22.01 32.73 -10.64
N ILE A 173 -23.02 33.57 -10.83
CA ILE A 173 -23.12 34.90 -10.21
C ILE A 173 -23.15 34.76 -8.67
N LYS A 174 -23.95 33.83 -8.14
CA LYS A 174 -24.05 33.61 -6.70
C LYS A 174 -22.75 32.99 -6.15
N LEU A 175 -22.14 32.06 -6.88
CA LEU A 175 -20.86 31.47 -6.49
C LEU A 175 -19.73 32.51 -6.41
N ASN A 176 -19.65 33.43 -7.38
CA ASN A 176 -18.67 34.51 -7.36
C ASN A 176 -18.92 35.48 -6.17
N ASN A 177 -20.14 35.78 -5.83
CA ASN A 177 -20.49 36.58 -4.65
C ASN A 177 -20.07 35.86 -3.35
N VAL A 178 -20.32 34.55 -3.25
CA VAL A 178 -19.93 33.72 -2.11
C VAL A 178 -18.41 33.65 -1.98
N LEU A 179 -17.68 33.46 -3.09
CA LEU A 179 -16.22 33.46 -3.09
C LEU A 179 -15.66 34.82 -2.66
N GLY A 180 -16.24 35.93 -3.14
CA GLY A 180 -15.86 37.28 -2.71
C GLY A 180 -16.08 37.51 -1.21
N ASN A 181 -17.20 37.04 -0.65
CA ASN A 181 -17.47 37.12 0.79
C ASN A 181 -16.46 36.32 1.63
N LEU A 182 -16.06 35.14 1.15
CA LEU A 182 -15.08 34.28 1.83
C LEU A 182 -13.66 34.86 1.74
N GLU A 183 -13.29 35.49 0.63
CA GLU A 183 -11.98 36.13 0.44
C GLU A 183 -11.79 37.35 1.37
N GLN A 184 -12.85 38.11 1.66
CA GLN A 184 -12.81 39.21 2.63
C GLN A 184 -12.38 38.77 4.04
N GLU A 185 -12.66 37.52 4.40
CA GLU A 185 -12.28 36.90 5.69
C GLU A 185 -11.02 36.00 5.58
N ASN A 186 -10.19 36.25 4.56
CA ASN A 186 -8.98 35.46 4.28
C ASN A 186 -9.19 33.95 4.02
N ILE A 187 -10.42 33.54 3.65
CA ILE A 187 -10.70 32.17 3.27
C ILE A 187 -10.67 32.08 1.74
N ASN A 188 -9.46 31.92 1.19
CA ASN A 188 -9.28 31.74 -0.25
C ASN A 188 -9.65 30.30 -0.66
N LYS A 189 -9.96 30.11 -1.94
CA LYS A 189 -10.28 28.79 -2.52
C LYS A 189 -9.24 27.72 -2.19
N SER A 190 -7.94 28.07 -2.12
CA SER A 190 -6.85 27.16 -1.74
C SER A 190 -6.88 26.72 -0.26
N ASN A 191 -7.41 27.60 0.64
CA ASN A 191 -7.47 27.33 2.07
C ASN A 191 -8.84 26.78 2.53
N PHE A 192 -9.90 26.94 1.74
CA PHE A 192 -11.25 26.50 2.09
C PHE A 192 -11.28 25.02 2.48
N LYS A 193 -10.66 24.17 1.66
CA LYS A 193 -10.53 22.73 1.93
C LYS A 193 -9.92 22.45 3.30
N ASN A 194 -8.87 23.18 3.67
CA ASN A 194 -8.19 23.00 4.96
C ASN A 194 -9.07 23.44 6.14
N VAL A 195 -9.88 24.50 5.98
CA VAL A 195 -10.82 24.97 7.01
C VAL A 195 -11.92 23.94 7.26
N ILE A 196 -12.49 23.37 6.20
CA ILE A 196 -13.49 22.28 6.32
C ILE A 196 -12.88 21.06 7.02
N ILE A 197 -11.72 20.60 6.57
CA ILE A 197 -11.03 19.44 7.16
C ILE A 197 -10.73 19.69 8.63
N SER A 198 -10.18 20.86 8.99
CA SER A 198 -9.84 21.17 10.38
C SER A 198 -11.07 21.18 11.29
N SER A 199 -12.20 21.66 10.80
CA SER A 199 -13.47 21.65 11.55
C SER A 199 -13.97 20.23 11.81
N ILE A 200 -13.88 19.34 10.80
CA ILE A 200 -14.25 17.92 10.93
C ILE A 200 -13.31 17.22 11.92
N VAL A 201 -11.98 17.42 11.78
CA VAL A 201 -10.97 16.81 12.64
C VAL A 201 -11.16 17.26 14.11
N THR A 202 -11.38 18.54 14.35
CA THR A 202 -11.61 19.06 15.71
C THR A 202 -12.86 18.44 16.35
N LYS A 203 -13.94 18.28 15.57
CA LYS A 203 -15.16 17.62 16.05
C LYS A 203 -14.94 16.13 16.32
N ALA A 204 -14.24 15.44 15.43
CA ALA A 204 -13.88 14.03 15.59
C ALA A 204 -13.01 13.79 16.82
N GLU A 205 -12.00 14.64 17.04
CA GLU A 205 -11.14 14.61 18.23
C GLU A 205 -11.94 14.81 19.51
N LYS A 206 -12.85 15.79 19.55
CA LYS A 206 -13.70 16.04 20.72
C LYS A 206 -14.56 14.81 21.05
N ILE A 207 -15.23 14.23 20.08
CA ILE A 207 -16.07 13.03 20.30
C ILE A 207 -15.22 11.84 20.71
N SER A 208 -14.08 11.62 20.07
CA SER A 208 -13.17 10.54 20.43
C SER A 208 -12.72 10.64 21.89
N LYS A 209 -12.36 11.83 22.35
CA LYS A 209 -11.99 12.08 23.76
C LYS A 209 -13.13 11.83 24.74
N GLU A 210 -14.37 12.09 24.36
CA GLU A 210 -15.54 11.88 25.21
C GLU A 210 -15.96 10.41 25.32
N VAL A 211 -15.71 9.62 24.25
CA VAL A 211 -16.19 8.23 24.12
C VAL A 211 -15.11 7.21 24.45
N CYS A 212 -13.85 7.51 24.17
CA CYS A 212 -12.72 6.60 24.40
C CYS A 212 -12.15 6.78 25.80
N ARG A 213 -12.13 5.71 26.58
CA ARG A 213 -11.44 5.64 27.88
C ARG A 213 -10.17 4.82 27.72
N PHE A 214 -9.03 5.42 28.00
CA PHE A 214 -7.73 4.75 27.92
C PHE A 214 -7.33 4.16 29.25
N THR A 215 -7.38 2.85 29.37
CA THR A 215 -6.76 2.10 30.48
C THR A 215 -5.35 1.73 30.04
N ARG A 216 -4.32 2.34 30.64
CA ARG A 216 -2.91 2.08 30.31
C ARG A 216 -2.57 0.62 30.63
N SER A 217 -2.59 -0.26 29.64
CA SER A 217 -2.08 -1.62 29.77
C SER A 217 -0.54 -1.62 29.80
N SER A 218 0.06 -2.59 30.50
CA SER A 218 1.53 -2.75 30.56
C SER A 218 2.12 -3.08 29.17
N GLU A 219 1.36 -3.75 28.31
CA GLU A 219 1.74 -4.08 26.95
C GLU A 219 1.88 -2.83 26.08
N SER A 220 0.93 -1.91 26.15
CA SER A 220 1.00 -0.62 25.44
C SER A 220 2.25 0.21 25.80
N LYS A 221 2.70 0.16 27.06
CA LYS A 221 3.93 0.87 27.47
C LYS A 221 5.19 0.26 26.86
N ARG A 222 5.21 -1.06 26.68
CA ARG A 222 6.34 -1.77 26.08
C ARG A 222 6.42 -1.46 24.58
N ASP A 223 5.30 -1.52 23.86
CA ASP A 223 5.24 -1.23 22.43
C ASP A 223 5.66 0.20 22.14
N ILE A 224 5.21 1.17 22.92
CA ILE A 224 5.64 2.57 22.79
C ILE A 224 7.15 2.73 23.02
N LYS A 225 7.75 2.00 23.99
CA LYS A 225 9.20 2.06 24.21
C LYS A 225 9.98 1.46 23.03
N ILE A 226 9.52 0.32 22.51
CA ILE A 226 10.11 -0.34 21.34
C ILE A 226 10.01 0.57 20.13
N ASP A 227 8.84 1.14 19.86
CA ASP A 227 8.63 2.06 18.76
C ASP A 227 9.51 3.31 18.86
N LYS A 228 9.67 3.88 20.06
CA LYS A 228 10.56 5.02 20.27
C LYS A 228 12.02 4.72 19.87
N ILE A 229 12.48 3.49 20.05
CA ILE A 229 13.82 3.06 19.63
C ILE A 229 13.86 2.80 18.13
N LEU A 230 12.90 2.01 17.61
CA LEU A 230 12.85 1.57 16.21
C LEU A 230 12.55 2.71 15.22
N THR A 231 11.79 3.73 15.65
CA THR A 231 11.48 4.92 14.82
C THR A 231 12.40 6.11 15.09
N SER A 232 13.42 5.93 15.93
CA SER A 232 14.42 6.97 16.22
C SER A 232 15.31 7.23 15.01
N LYS A 233 15.54 8.52 14.68
CA LYS A 233 16.48 8.91 13.60
C LYS A 233 17.91 8.41 13.82
N LYS A 234 18.35 8.23 15.09
CA LYS A 234 19.71 7.79 15.42
C LYS A 234 19.85 6.26 15.41
N PHE A 235 18.89 5.52 15.98
CA PHE A 235 18.96 4.07 16.16
C PHE A 235 18.13 3.30 15.13
N GLY A 236 17.07 3.87 14.57
CA GLY A 236 16.18 3.19 13.65
C GLY A 236 16.85 2.73 12.36
N ILE A 237 17.70 3.56 11.75
CA ILE A 237 18.41 3.23 10.50
C ILE A 237 19.48 2.14 10.75
N PRO A 238 20.38 2.23 11.75
CA PRO A 238 21.34 1.17 12.05
C PRO A 238 20.67 -0.18 12.37
N ILE A 239 19.59 -0.17 13.16
CA ILE A 239 18.85 -1.40 13.48
C ILE A 239 18.22 -1.99 12.22
N MET A 240 17.69 -1.18 11.32
CA MET A 240 17.15 -1.61 10.04
C MET A 240 18.21 -2.32 9.18
N ILE A 241 19.39 -1.71 9.05
CA ILE A 241 20.51 -2.29 8.30
C ILE A 241 20.96 -3.61 8.94
N LEU A 242 21.05 -3.66 10.27
CA LEU A 242 21.40 -4.86 11.00
C LEU A 242 20.41 -6.01 10.74
N PHE A 243 19.10 -5.78 10.87
CA PHE A 243 18.09 -6.80 10.61
C PHE A 243 18.11 -7.29 9.16
N LEU A 244 18.23 -6.35 8.22
CA LEU A 244 18.32 -6.69 6.80
C LEU A 244 19.60 -7.53 6.53
N GLY A 245 20.74 -7.14 7.12
CA GLY A 245 21.99 -7.88 7.04
C GLY A 245 21.90 -9.28 7.61
N VAL A 246 21.25 -9.46 8.77
CA VAL A 246 21.02 -10.79 9.37
C VAL A 246 20.16 -11.67 8.47
N ILE A 247 19.08 -11.14 7.87
CA ILE A 247 18.22 -11.89 6.95
C ILE A 247 19.02 -12.33 5.72
N PHE A 248 19.82 -11.44 5.13
CA PHE A 248 20.66 -11.81 3.99
C PHE A 248 21.72 -12.84 4.37
N TRP A 249 22.35 -12.68 5.50
CA TRP A 249 23.34 -13.63 6.00
C TRP A 249 22.74 -15.04 6.15
N ILE A 250 21.59 -15.17 6.83
CA ILE A 250 20.87 -16.43 6.98
C ILE A 250 20.48 -17.00 5.60
N THR A 251 19.97 -16.13 4.70
CA THR A 251 19.54 -16.55 3.37
C THR A 251 20.71 -17.10 2.54
N ILE A 252 21.86 -16.43 2.52
CA ILE A 252 23.02 -16.81 1.73
C ILE A 252 23.61 -18.12 2.27
N ILE A 253 23.90 -18.19 3.56
CA ILE A 253 24.51 -19.42 4.17
C ILE A 253 23.52 -20.59 4.12
N GLY A 254 22.25 -20.34 4.46
CA GLY A 254 21.22 -21.39 4.47
C GLY A 254 20.86 -21.92 3.09
N ALA A 255 21.04 -21.12 2.04
CA ALA A 255 20.73 -21.54 0.68
C ALA A 255 21.85 -22.34 -0.01
N ASN A 256 23.12 -22.17 0.39
CA ASN A 256 24.23 -22.77 -0.30
C ASN A 256 24.14 -24.31 -0.38
N TYR A 257 23.95 -24.98 0.75
CA TYR A 257 23.85 -26.42 0.80
C TYR A 257 22.66 -27.00 -0.01
N PRO A 258 21.41 -26.51 0.15
CA PRO A 258 20.30 -26.98 -0.66
C PRO A 258 20.48 -26.68 -2.16
N SER A 259 21.11 -25.56 -2.53
CA SER A 259 21.38 -25.21 -3.92
C SER A 259 22.36 -26.19 -4.58
N GLU A 260 23.43 -26.52 -3.89
CA GLU A 260 24.43 -27.47 -4.36
C GLU A 260 23.83 -28.89 -4.50
N LEU A 261 23.05 -29.32 -3.51
CA LEU A 261 22.35 -30.60 -3.55
C LEU A 261 21.39 -30.69 -4.74
N LEU A 262 20.59 -29.65 -4.99
CA LEU A 262 19.69 -29.61 -6.14
C LEU A 262 20.48 -29.61 -7.46
N PHE A 263 21.54 -28.85 -7.55
CA PHE A 263 22.35 -28.76 -8.74
C PHE A 263 22.96 -30.15 -9.08
N ASN A 264 23.54 -30.83 -8.11
CA ASN A 264 24.13 -32.17 -8.29
C ASN A 264 23.06 -33.21 -8.67
N MET A 265 21.88 -33.14 -8.05
CA MET A 265 20.76 -34.00 -8.40
C MET A 265 20.33 -33.80 -9.87
N PHE A 266 20.16 -32.55 -10.31
CA PHE A 266 19.76 -32.26 -11.69
C PHE A 266 20.88 -32.58 -12.70
N ALA A 267 22.17 -32.41 -12.35
CA ALA A 267 23.28 -32.82 -13.20
C ALA A 267 23.26 -34.35 -13.44
N PHE A 268 23.00 -35.13 -12.42
CA PHE A 268 22.82 -36.59 -12.56
C PHE A 268 21.70 -36.96 -13.51
N PHE A 269 20.54 -36.29 -13.42
CA PHE A 269 19.46 -36.49 -14.37
C PHE A 269 19.79 -36.03 -15.80
N GLN A 270 20.59 -34.96 -15.94
CA GLN A 270 21.05 -34.48 -17.24
C GLN A 270 21.90 -35.54 -17.98
N GLU A 271 22.85 -36.19 -17.28
CA GLU A 271 23.62 -37.29 -17.85
C GLU A 271 22.73 -38.44 -18.32
N LYS A 272 21.72 -38.81 -17.52
CA LYS A 272 20.79 -39.88 -17.90
C LYS A 272 19.97 -39.50 -19.13
N LEU A 273 19.57 -38.24 -19.26
CA LEU A 273 18.82 -37.72 -20.44
C LEU A 273 19.68 -37.70 -21.70
N ILE A 274 20.97 -37.36 -21.59
CA ILE A 274 21.92 -37.39 -22.70
C ILE A 274 22.08 -38.83 -23.20
N ASN A 275 22.39 -39.78 -22.31
CA ASN A 275 22.53 -41.20 -22.64
C ASN A 275 21.24 -41.78 -23.27
N PHE A 276 20.07 -41.34 -22.80
CA PHE A 276 18.80 -41.74 -23.37
C PHE A 276 18.56 -41.18 -24.77
N ALA A 277 18.94 -39.91 -25.01
CA ALA A 277 18.87 -39.29 -26.32
C ALA A 277 19.78 -39.94 -27.33
N GLU A 278 21.00 -40.38 -26.93
CA GLU A 278 21.94 -41.17 -27.75
C GLU A 278 21.36 -42.54 -28.07
N PHE A 279 20.75 -43.23 -27.08
CA PHE A 279 20.15 -44.56 -27.29
C PHE A 279 19.01 -44.51 -28.35
N ILE A 280 18.24 -43.44 -28.43
CA ILE A 280 17.16 -43.27 -29.40
C ILE A 280 17.67 -42.75 -30.75
N ASN A 281 18.99 -42.51 -30.92
CA ASN A 281 19.59 -41.86 -32.12
C ASN A 281 18.96 -40.49 -32.42
N CYS A 282 18.69 -39.70 -31.36
CA CYS A 282 18.09 -38.37 -31.49
C CYS A 282 19.05 -37.43 -32.29
N PRO A 283 18.58 -36.62 -33.24
CA PRO A 283 19.43 -35.65 -33.93
C PRO A 283 20.14 -34.73 -32.93
N GLN A 284 21.45 -34.52 -33.10
CA GLN A 284 22.26 -33.71 -32.15
C GLN A 284 21.69 -32.31 -31.91
N TRP A 285 21.17 -31.67 -32.94
CA TRP A 285 20.56 -30.34 -32.79
C TRP A 285 19.35 -30.34 -31.82
N LEU A 286 18.52 -31.41 -31.87
CA LEU A 286 17.34 -31.52 -31.04
C LEU A 286 17.74 -31.86 -29.58
N SER A 287 18.69 -32.75 -29.40
CA SER A 287 19.28 -33.08 -28.10
C SER A 287 19.90 -31.83 -27.44
N ASN A 288 20.70 -31.08 -28.19
CA ASN A 288 21.32 -29.83 -27.70
C ASN A 288 20.26 -28.79 -27.33
N MET A 289 19.21 -28.62 -28.15
CA MET A 289 18.16 -27.66 -27.87
C MET A 289 17.35 -28.03 -26.60
N LEU A 290 16.96 -29.29 -26.45
CA LEU A 290 16.13 -29.74 -25.34
C LEU A 290 16.91 -29.95 -24.04
N ILE A 291 18.07 -30.60 -24.11
CA ILE A 291 18.83 -30.98 -22.91
C ILE A 291 19.78 -29.85 -22.49
N LEU A 292 20.67 -29.41 -23.37
CA LEU A 292 21.64 -28.36 -23.03
C LEU A 292 21.03 -26.96 -23.04
N GLY A 293 19.95 -26.74 -23.80
CA GLY A 293 19.21 -25.50 -23.80
C GLY A 293 18.15 -25.43 -22.71
N VAL A 294 17.02 -26.07 -22.94
CA VAL A 294 15.87 -25.92 -22.06
C VAL A 294 16.06 -26.55 -20.69
N TYR A 295 16.45 -27.82 -20.63
CA TYR A 295 16.60 -28.53 -19.36
C TYR A 295 17.71 -27.91 -18.48
N GLN A 296 18.90 -27.68 -19.01
CA GLN A 296 20.00 -27.09 -18.26
C GLN A 296 19.71 -25.69 -17.73
N THR A 297 19.08 -24.85 -18.56
CA THR A 297 18.68 -23.50 -18.13
C THR A 297 17.63 -23.56 -17.02
N LEU A 298 16.63 -24.44 -17.17
CA LEU A 298 15.55 -24.59 -16.20
C LEU A 298 16.04 -25.12 -14.86
N THR A 299 16.88 -26.14 -14.88
CA THR A 299 17.49 -26.73 -13.68
C THR A 299 18.44 -25.79 -12.98
N TRP A 300 19.23 -25.01 -13.74
CA TRP A 300 20.08 -23.96 -13.19
C TRP A 300 19.27 -22.88 -12.46
N ILE A 301 18.19 -22.38 -13.07
CA ILE A 301 17.29 -21.40 -12.44
C ILE A 301 16.68 -21.96 -11.17
N ILE A 302 16.19 -23.20 -11.18
CA ILE A 302 15.60 -23.85 -10.01
C ILE A 302 16.64 -23.99 -8.90
N SER A 303 17.84 -24.49 -9.20
CA SER A 303 18.89 -24.74 -8.21
C SER A 303 19.39 -23.45 -7.55
N VAL A 304 19.53 -22.37 -8.32
CA VAL A 304 20.05 -21.09 -7.82
C VAL A 304 18.99 -20.23 -7.16
N MET A 305 17.73 -20.24 -7.65
CA MET A 305 16.71 -19.32 -7.18
C MET A 305 15.80 -19.91 -6.08
N LEU A 306 15.45 -21.20 -6.18
CA LEU A 306 14.47 -21.80 -5.26
C LEU A 306 14.92 -21.78 -3.79
N PRO A 307 16.14 -22.24 -3.41
CA PRO A 307 16.54 -22.30 -2.01
C PRO A 307 16.66 -20.92 -1.34
N PRO A 308 17.30 -19.90 -1.95
CA PRO A 308 17.31 -18.56 -1.37
C PRO A 308 15.92 -17.97 -1.20
N MET A 309 15.01 -18.18 -2.19
CA MET A 309 13.65 -17.68 -2.10
C MET A 309 12.85 -18.40 -1.02
N ALA A 310 13.03 -19.72 -0.86
CA ALA A 310 12.35 -20.51 0.15
C ALA A 310 12.76 -20.12 1.59
N ILE A 311 13.93 -19.52 1.79
CA ILE A 311 14.41 -19.01 3.08
C ILE A 311 14.04 -17.54 3.25
N PHE A 312 14.27 -16.70 2.25
CA PHE A 312 14.06 -15.27 2.31
C PHE A 312 12.60 -14.89 2.50
N PHE A 313 11.67 -15.48 1.73
CA PHE A 313 10.26 -15.09 1.82
C PHE A 313 9.60 -15.40 3.17
N PRO A 314 9.81 -16.57 3.81
CA PRO A 314 9.32 -16.77 5.17
C PRO A 314 9.88 -15.78 6.18
N LEU A 315 11.18 -15.48 6.14
CA LEU A 315 11.81 -14.50 7.03
C LEU A 315 11.25 -13.08 6.80
N PHE A 316 11.08 -12.69 5.55
CA PHE A 316 10.54 -11.39 5.20
C PHE A 316 9.05 -11.27 5.61
N THR A 317 8.23 -12.32 5.36
CA THR A 317 6.83 -12.36 5.79
C THR A 317 6.71 -12.37 7.32
N PHE A 318 7.64 -13.01 8.00
CA PHE A 318 7.72 -12.95 9.46
C PHE A 318 7.93 -11.51 9.96
N LEU A 319 8.81 -10.73 9.35
CA LEU A 319 8.99 -9.30 9.68
C LEU A 319 7.76 -8.46 9.33
N GLU A 320 7.07 -8.82 8.24
CA GLU A 320 5.80 -8.19 7.84
C GLU A 320 4.73 -8.42 8.90
N ASP A 321 4.52 -9.67 9.31
CA ASP A 321 3.52 -10.06 10.33
C ASP A 321 3.83 -9.47 11.72
N LEU A 322 5.10 -9.35 12.09
CA LEU A 322 5.54 -8.63 13.29
C LEU A 322 5.19 -7.14 13.26
N GLY A 323 4.87 -6.58 12.08
CA GLY A 323 4.63 -5.16 11.89
C GLY A 323 5.92 -4.32 11.80
N TYR A 324 7.09 -4.94 11.55
CA TYR A 324 8.35 -4.21 11.45
C TYR A 324 8.50 -3.43 10.13
N LEU A 325 7.97 -3.96 9.02
CA LEU A 325 8.05 -3.29 7.70
C LEU A 325 7.43 -1.88 7.67
N PRO A 326 6.28 -1.63 8.29
CA PRO A 326 5.77 -0.26 8.39
C PRO A 326 6.71 0.71 9.11
N ARG A 327 7.50 0.24 10.10
CA ARG A 327 8.50 1.06 10.82
C ARG A 327 9.69 1.42 9.91
N ILE A 328 10.10 0.48 9.05
CA ILE A 328 11.11 0.77 8.00
C ILE A 328 10.60 1.85 7.07
N ALA A 329 9.38 1.71 6.55
CA ALA A 329 8.77 2.69 5.67
C ALA A 329 8.66 4.07 6.33
N PHE A 330 8.28 4.12 7.61
CA PHE A 330 8.21 5.36 8.39
C PHE A 330 9.56 6.06 8.51
N ASN A 331 10.64 5.32 8.85
CA ASN A 331 11.97 5.89 8.99
C ASN A 331 12.50 6.48 7.68
N MET A 332 12.17 5.87 6.56
CA MET A 332 12.67 6.27 5.25
C MET A 332 11.73 7.23 4.49
N ASP A 333 10.50 7.42 4.97
CA ASP A 333 9.49 8.26 4.31
C ASP A 333 9.98 9.69 4.07
N GLY A 334 10.71 10.27 5.04
CA GLY A 334 11.30 11.60 4.90
C GLY A 334 12.33 11.74 3.77
N PHE A 335 13.07 10.67 3.46
CA PHE A 335 14.03 10.65 2.34
C PHE A 335 13.30 10.51 1.01
N PHE A 336 12.35 9.59 0.93
CA PHE A 336 11.58 9.34 -0.29
C PHE A 336 10.65 10.52 -0.65
N LYS A 337 10.07 11.20 0.33
CA LYS A 337 9.28 12.43 0.09
C LYS A 337 10.10 13.54 -0.57
N LYS A 338 11.37 13.70 -0.22
CA LYS A 338 12.27 14.64 -0.91
C LYS A 338 12.50 14.29 -2.39
N CYS A 339 12.30 13.02 -2.74
CA CYS A 339 12.37 12.51 -4.11
C CYS A 339 10.99 12.43 -4.79
N CYS A 340 9.95 13.03 -4.19
CA CYS A 340 8.55 13.01 -4.66
C CYS A 340 7.96 11.60 -4.75
N CYS A 341 8.36 10.70 -3.84
CA CYS A 341 7.90 9.33 -3.71
C CYS A 341 7.44 9.02 -2.29
N THR A 342 6.79 7.88 -2.07
CA THR A 342 6.32 7.44 -0.75
C THR A 342 7.28 6.47 -0.08
N GLY A 343 7.21 6.37 1.26
CA GLY A 343 7.97 5.39 2.04
C GLY A 343 7.62 3.93 1.69
N LYS A 344 6.47 3.66 1.05
CA LYS A 344 6.12 2.32 0.54
C LYS A 344 7.12 1.82 -0.50
N GLN A 345 7.73 2.71 -1.29
CA GLN A 345 8.79 2.35 -2.25
C GLN A 345 10.01 1.72 -1.58
N MET A 346 10.33 2.13 -0.35
CA MET A 346 11.42 1.49 0.42
C MET A 346 11.11 0.02 0.73
N ILE A 347 9.86 -0.32 1.06
CA ILE A 347 9.48 -1.71 1.31
C ILE A 347 9.69 -2.55 0.05
N THR A 348 9.25 -2.05 -1.11
CA THR A 348 9.43 -2.75 -2.39
C THR A 348 10.91 -2.88 -2.77
N MET A 349 11.73 -1.88 -2.47
CA MET A 349 13.17 -1.93 -2.65
C MET A 349 13.82 -2.98 -1.74
N CYS A 350 13.43 -3.06 -0.46
CA CYS A 350 13.89 -4.11 0.45
C CYS A 350 13.55 -5.53 -0.06
N MET A 351 12.35 -5.71 -0.60
CA MET A 351 11.97 -6.97 -1.28
C MET A 351 12.86 -7.23 -2.51
N GLY A 352 13.20 -6.17 -3.26
CA GLY A 352 14.06 -6.20 -4.44
C GLY A 352 15.48 -6.70 -4.16
N PHE A 353 16.05 -6.39 -3.00
CA PHE A 353 17.35 -6.94 -2.57
C PHE A 353 17.32 -8.46 -2.43
N GLY A 354 16.21 -9.04 -1.96
CA GLY A 354 16.04 -10.49 -1.93
C GLY A 354 15.84 -11.06 -3.34
N CYS A 355 14.81 -10.58 -4.03
CA CYS A 355 14.47 -10.97 -5.39
C CYS A 355 13.83 -9.79 -6.12
N ASN A 356 14.42 -9.36 -7.23
CA ASN A 356 13.93 -8.22 -8.00
C ASN A 356 12.50 -8.46 -8.54
N ALA A 357 12.19 -9.69 -8.98
CA ALA A 357 10.85 -10.06 -9.41
C ALA A 357 9.81 -9.89 -8.27
N ALA A 358 10.19 -10.28 -7.04
CA ALA A 358 9.34 -10.07 -5.86
C ALA A 358 9.16 -8.58 -5.54
N GLY A 359 10.21 -7.77 -5.68
CA GLY A 359 10.16 -6.32 -5.53
C GLY A 359 9.17 -5.68 -6.49
N VAL A 360 9.21 -6.06 -7.77
CA VAL A 360 8.28 -5.58 -8.81
C VAL A 360 6.84 -5.98 -8.50
N VAL A 361 6.59 -7.24 -8.12
CA VAL A 361 5.26 -7.71 -7.72
C VAL A 361 4.80 -6.99 -6.44
N GLY A 362 5.73 -6.75 -5.51
CA GLY A 362 5.48 -6.00 -4.27
C GLY A 362 5.04 -4.56 -4.47
N CYS A 363 5.34 -3.95 -5.63
CA CYS A 363 4.88 -2.59 -5.95
C CYS A 363 3.36 -2.42 -5.96
N ARG A 364 2.60 -3.51 -5.92
CA ARG A 364 1.12 -3.49 -5.77
C ARG A 364 0.65 -2.83 -4.47
N ILE A 365 1.50 -2.77 -3.44
CA ILE A 365 1.18 -2.10 -2.17
C ILE A 365 1.14 -0.57 -2.30
N ILE A 366 1.62 -0.02 -3.42
CA ILE A 366 1.62 1.41 -3.70
C ILE A 366 0.30 1.77 -4.39
N ASP A 367 -0.50 2.61 -3.74
CA ASP A 367 -1.87 2.93 -4.19
C ASP A 367 -1.86 3.78 -5.47
N SER A 368 -0.98 4.78 -5.55
CA SER A 368 -0.87 5.67 -6.70
C SER A 368 -0.28 4.95 -7.92
N PRO A 369 -1.00 4.86 -9.07
CA PRO A 369 -0.48 4.23 -10.30
C PRO A 369 0.83 4.87 -10.77
N ARG A 370 0.95 6.20 -10.64
CA ARG A 370 2.15 6.96 -10.96
C ARG A 370 3.35 6.53 -10.13
N GLU A 371 3.20 6.50 -8.81
CA GLU A 371 4.29 6.13 -7.89
C GLU A 371 4.63 4.63 -8.01
N ARG A 372 3.63 3.80 -8.27
CA ARG A 372 3.80 2.38 -8.57
C ARG A 372 4.68 2.18 -9.80
N LEU A 373 4.44 2.93 -10.88
CA LEU A 373 5.26 2.86 -12.09
C LEU A 373 6.69 3.31 -11.83
N ILE A 374 6.90 4.41 -11.09
CA ILE A 374 8.23 4.87 -10.67
C ILE A 374 8.95 3.76 -9.89
N ALA A 375 8.27 3.14 -8.92
CA ALA A 375 8.84 2.07 -8.12
C ALA A 375 9.22 0.83 -8.94
N ILE A 376 8.41 0.43 -9.92
CA ILE A 376 8.69 -0.68 -10.84
C ILE A 376 9.96 -0.40 -11.65
N ILE A 377 10.04 0.78 -12.27
CA ILE A 377 11.20 1.16 -13.11
C ILE A 377 12.47 1.22 -12.25
N THR A 378 12.40 1.85 -11.09
CA THR A 378 13.59 2.07 -10.25
C THR A 378 14.03 0.83 -9.49
N ASN A 379 13.16 -0.17 -9.31
CA ASN A 379 13.52 -1.44 -8.68
C ASN A 379 14.61 -2.20 -9.47
N ALA A 380 14.75 -1.93 -10.77
CA ALA A 380 15.81 -2.53 -11.61
C ALA A 380 17.24 -2.17 -11.17
N PHE A 381 17.43 -1.02 -10.49
CA PHE A 381 18.74 -0.59 -10.00
C PHE A 381 19.16 -1.30 -8.71
N VAL A 382 18.24 -1.96 -8.03
CA VAL A 382 18.51 -2.67 -6.79
C VAL A 382 19.15 -4.02 -7.11
N PRO A 383 20.40 -4.28 -6.67
CA PRO A 383 21.04 -5.57 -6.89
C PRO A 383 20.37 -6.64 -6.01
N CYS A 384 19.83 -7.67 -6.64
CA CYS A 384 19.22 -8.80 -5.91
C CYS A 384 20.24 -9.90 -5.57
N ASN A 385 19.84 -10.81 -4.69
CA ASN A 385 20.67 -11.92 -4.24
C ASN A 385 21.26 -12.74 -5.41
N GLY A 386 20.50 -12.95 -6.49
CA GLY A 386 20.99 -13.66 -7.68
C GLY A 386 22.10 -12.92 -8.46
N ARG A 387 22.28 -11.61 -8.24
CA ARG A 387 23.37 -10.81 -8.85
C ARG A 387 24.61 -10.73 -7.98
N PHE A 388 24.53 -11.00 -6.67
CA PHE A 388 25.66 -10.90 -5.77
C PHE A 388 26.84 -11.80 -6.15
N PRO A 389 26.67 -13.09 -6.51
CA PRO A 389 27.78 -13.93 -6.91
C PRO A 389 28.57 -13.35 -8.08
N PHE A 390 27.88 -12.80 -9.08
CA PHE A 390 28.50 -12.15 -10.22
C PHE A 390 29.24 -10.85 -9.84
N LEU A 391 28.64 -10.02 -8.98
CA LEU A 391 29.28 -8.81 -8.48
C LEU A 391 30.53 -9.12 -7.65
N ILE A 392 30.47 -10.16 -6.82
CA ILE A 392 31.61 -10.62 -6.01
C ILE A 392 32.70 -11.14 -6.94
N ALA A 393 32.38 -11.95 -7.95
CA ALA A 393 33.34 -12.46 -8.91
C ALA A 393 34.03 -11.30 -9.67
N ILE A 394 33.32 -10.34 -10.17
CA ILE A 394 33.91 -9.14 -10.82
C ILE A 394 34.79 -8.38 -9.83
N ALA A 395 34.34 -8.12 -8.61
CA ALA A 395 35.09 -7.38 -7.62
C ALA A 395 36.38 -8.13 -7.23
N SER A 396 36.33 -9.47 -7.11
CA SER A 396 37.52 -10.28 -6.79
C SER A 396 38.53 -10.34 -7.94
N ILE A 397 38.06 -10.42 -9.20
CA ILE A 397 38.94 -10.52 -10.35
C ILE A 397 39.54 -9.15 -10.73
N PHE A 398 38.74 -8.13 -10.85
CA PHE A 398 39.17 -6.83 -11.38
C PHE A 398 39.72 -5.88 -10.31
N ILE A 399 39.21 -5.94 -9.06
CA ILE A 399 39.58 -4.98 -8.02
C ILE A 399 40.56 -5.60 -7.03
N ALA A 400 40.35 -6.87 -6.62
CA ALA A 400 41.23 -7.55 -5.67
C ALA A 400 42.31 -8.45 -6.34
N GLY A 401 42.25 -8.68 -7.67
CA GLY A 401 43.09 -9.60 -8.39
C GLY A 401 44.62 -9.36 -8.29
N SER A 402 45.02 -8.14 -7.93
CA SER A 402 46.42 -7.77 -7.68
C SER A 402 46.88 -7.88 -6.22
N ILE A 403 45.95 -8.13 -5.29
CA ILE A 403 46.18 -8.12 -3.84
C ILE A 403 45.80 -9.49 -3.28
N SER A 404 46.80 -10.32 -3.01
CA SER A 404 46.58 -11.65 -2.42
C SER A 404 46.38 -11.59 -0.90
N GLY A 405 45.51 -12.46 -0.37
CA GLY A 405 45.29 -12.65 1.06
C GLY A 405 44.08 -11.89 1.64
N PHE A 406 44.10 -11.66 2.96
CA PHE A 406 42.99 -11.09 3.73
C PHE A 406 42.61 -9.67 3.27
N ALA A 407 43.58 -8.87 2.84
CA ALA A 407 43.35 -7.52 2.30
C ALA A 407 42.52 -7.54 1.00
N GLY A 408 42.73 -8.48 0.10
CA GLY A 408 41.95 -8.65 -1.13
C GLY A 408 40.46 -8.95 -0.86
N SER A 409 40.20 -9.79 0.17
CA SER A 409 38.83 -10.09 0.58
C SER A 409 38.11 -8.87 1.14
N ILE A 410 38.76 -8.01 1.92
CA ILE A 410 38.19 -6.77 2.45
C ILE A 410 37.89 -5.80 1.32
N ILE A 411 38.82 -5.62 0.39
CA ILE A 411 38.61 -4.67 -0.75
C ILE A 411 37.45 -5.12 -1.64
N SER A 412 37.36 -6.41 -1.94
CA SER A 412 36.26 -7.00 -2.67
C SER A 412 34.90 -6.75 -1.96
N THR A 413 34.86 -6.94 -0.65
CA THR A 413 33.66 -6.69 0.15
C THR A 413 33.24 -5.21 0.12
N ILE A 414 34.20 -4.28 0.27
CA ILE A 414 33.97 -2.85 0.19
C ILE A 414 33.44 -2.47 -1.19
N ALA A 415 34.01 -3.03 -2.26
CA ALA A 415 33.55 -2.78 -3.63
C ALA A 415 32.09 -3.19 -3.83
N VAL A 416 31.68 -4.37 -3.34
CA VAL A 416 30.27 -4.81 -3.40
C VAL A 416 29.36 -3.88 -2.61
N ILE A 417 29.76 -3.46 -1.43
CA ILE A 417 29.00 -2.49 -0.62
C ILE A 417 28.84 -1.16 -1.38
N CYS A 418 29.89 -0.66 -2.02
CA CYS A 418 29.82 0.54 -2.85
C CYS A 418 28.82 0.41 -4.00
N VAL A 419 28.77 -0.74 -4.67
CA VAL A 419 27.79 -1.01 -5.74
C VAL A 419 26.36 -1.02 -5.20
N ILE A 420 26.14 -1.61 -4.03
CA ILE A 420 24.82 -1.59 -3.37
C ILE A 420 24.39 -0.16 -3.03
N LEU A 421 25.26 0.63 -2.43
CA LEU A 421 24.99 2.04 -2.11
C LEU A 421 24.73 2.87 -3.37
N LEU A 422 25.50 2.62 -4.45
CA LEU A 422 25.26 3.25 -5.74
C LEU A 422 23.87 2.91 -6.29
N GLY A 423 23.44 1.65 -6.20
CA GLY A 423 22.11 1.22 -6.62
C GLY A 423 20.98 1.95 -5.85
N ILE A 424 21.12 2.09 -4.53
CA ILE A 424 20.19 2.85 -3.70
C ILE A 424 20.17 4.33 -4.12
N PHE A 425 21.34 4.93 -4.28
CA PHE A 425 21.48 6.32 -4.70
C PHE A 425 20.84 6.56 -6.08
N MET A 426 21.10 5.68 -7.04
CA MET A 426 20.51 5.76 -8.38
C MET A 426 18.99 5.60 -8.35
N THR A 427 18.45 4.73 -7.51
CA THR A 427 17.00 4.60 -7.27
C THR A 427 16.40 5.94 -6.86
N LEU A 428 17.00 6.65 -5.91
CA LEU A 428 16.52 7.94 -5.44
C LEU A 428 16.62 9.05 -6.51
N VAL A 429 17.77 9.10 -7.20
CA VAL A 429 18.02 10.11 -8.26
C VAL A 429 17.04 9.93 -9.41
N ILE A 430 16.88 8.71 -9.90
CA ILE A 430 16.00 8.42 -11.05
C ILE A 430 14.53 8.58 -10.66
N SER A 431 14.14 8.19 -9.44
CA SER A 431 12.80 8.49 -8.92
C SER A 431 12.50 9.98 -8.98
N LYS A 432 13.44 10.83 -8.56
CA LYS A 432 13.30 12.29 -8.60
C LYS A 432 13.23 12.83 -10.04
N ILE A 433 14.06 12.31 -10.95
CA ILE A 433 14.06 12.70 -12.35
C ILE A 433 12.73 12.34 -13.00
N LEU A 434 12.28 11.08 -12.89
CA LEU A 434 11.01 10.61 -13.45
C LEU A 434 9.82 11.42 -12.92
N SER A 435 9.83 11.72 -11.61
CA SER A 435 8.78 12.51 -10.98
C SER A 435 8.70 13.95 -11.47
N LYS A 436 9.81 14.54 -11.94
CA LYS A 436 9.87 15.91 -12.46
C LYS A 436 9.67 15.99 -13.97
N THR A 437 10.01 14.93 -14.71
CA THR A 437 10.01 14.95 -16.19
C THR A 437 8.76 14.29 -16.76
N ILE A 438 8.71 12.96 -16.77
CA ILE A 438 7.69 12.16 -17.46
C ILE A 438 6.44 11.99 -16.58
N LEU A 439 6.64 11.62 -15.32
CA LEU A 439 5.57 11.28 -14.39
C LEU A 439 5.32 12.43 -13.40
N LYS A 440 4.99 13.61 -13.92
CA LYS A 440 4.72 14.81 -13.13
C LYS A 440 3.50 14.60 -12.21
N GLY A 441 3.59 15.07 -10.97
CA GLY A 441 2.49 15.04 -10.00
C GLY A 441 2.96 15.27 -8.57
N VAL A 442 2.00 15.54 -7.69
CA VAL A 442 2.25 15.69 -6.25
C VAL A 442 2.34 14.29 -5.63
N PRO A 443 3.30 14.03 -4.72
CA PRO A 443 3.36 12.76 -4.01
C PRO A 443 2.07 12.55 -3.22
N SER A 444 1.58 11.30 -3.19
CA SER A 444 0.39 10.97 -2.43
C SER A 444 0.63 11.27 -0.94
N SER A 445 -0.34 11.90 -0.28
CA SER A 445 -0.30 12.17 1.14
C SER A 445 -0.53 10.87 1.90
N PHE A 446 0.53 10.09 2.06
CA PHE A 446 0.48 8.86 2.82
C PHE A 446 0.72 9.15 4.31
N VAL A 447 -0.30 8.93 5.12
CA VAL A 447 -0.15 8.91 6.59
C VAL A 447 0.04 7.45 6.99
N LEU A 448 1.27 7.09 7.34
CA LEU A 448 1.59 5.76 7.79
C LEU A 448 1.15 5.58 9.24
N GLU A 449 0.09 4.83 9.46
CA GLU A 449 -0.24 4.32 10.79
C GLU A 449 0.65 3.11 11.10
N LEU A 450 1.32 3.16 12.26
CA LEU A 450 2.10 2.02 12.73
C LEU A 450 1.15 0.97 13.31
N PRO A 451 0.98 -0.19 12.63
CA PRO A 451 0.14 -1.25 13.16
C PRO A 451 0.72 -1.79 14.47
N PRO A 452 -0.13 -2.31 15.39
CA PRO A 452 0.35 -2.95 16.61
C PRO A 452 1.22 -4.16 16.29
N TYR A 453 2.14 -4.49 17.21
CA TYR A 453 2.89 -5.73 17.12
C TYR A 453 1.94 -6.91 17.27
N ARG A 454 2.00 -7.84 16.33
CA ARG A 454 1.18 -9.05 16.32
C ARG A 454 2.05 -10.27 16.59
N LYS A 455 1.49 -11.24 17.29
CA LYS A 455 2.15 -12.54 17.45
C LYS A 455 2.15 -13.26 16.09
N PRO A 456 3.31 -13.62 15.54
CA PRO A 456 3.40 -14.24 14.22
C PRO A 456 2.78 -15.64 14.23
N GLN A 457 2.05 -15.98 13.15
CA GLN A 457 1.44 -17.30 12.97
C GLN A 457 2.36 -18.16 12.08
N PHE A 458 3.37 -18.78 12.66
CA PHE A 458 4.44 -19.51 11.94
C PHE A 458 3.92 -20.47 10.86
N GLY A 459 2.93 -21.31 11.14
CA GLY A 459 2.39 -22.27 10.17
C GLY A 459 1.79 -21.59 8.93
N LYS A 460 1.00 -20.53 9.10
CA LYS A 460 0.41 -19.78 7.99
C LYS A 460 1.45 -19.00 7.21
N ILE A 461 2.45 -18.45 7.89
CA ILE A 461 3.56 -17.73 7.27
C ILE A 461 4.30 -18.66 6.32
N LEU A 462 4.68 -19.86 6.78
CA LEU A 462 5.43 -20.84 5.99
C LEU A 462 4.65 -21.26 4.73
N ILE A 463 3.40 -21.67 4.90
CA ILE A 463 2.56 -22.10 3.79
C ILE A 463 2.38 -20.96 2.77
N ARG A 464 1.99 -19.77 3.21
CA ARG A 464 1.76 -18.63 2.34
C ARG A 464 3.04 -18.19 1.61
N SER A 465 4.19 -18.21 2.27
CA SER A 465 5.46 -17.81 1.67
C SER A 465 5.94 -18.81 0.62
N ILE A 466 5.79 -20.10 0.86
CA ILE A 466 6.23 -21.14 -0.09
C ILE A 466 5.28 -21.21 -1.28
N PHE A 467 3.97 -21.36 -1.04
CA PHE A 467 3.00 -21.61 -2.11
C PHE A 467 2.63 -20.33 -2.88
N ASP A 468 2.30 -19.24 -2.19
CA ASP A 468 1.79 -18.05 -2.86
C ASP A 468 2.90 -17.16 -3.43
N ARG A 469 4.09 -17.15 -2.80
CA ARG A 469 5.19 -16.27 -3.22
C ARG A 469 6.28 -17.03 -3.98
N THR A 470 6.87 -18.08 -3.38
CA THR A 470 8.01 -18.78 -3.99
C THR A 470 7.62 -19.51 -5.28
N LEU A 471 6.58 -20.36 -5.24
CA LEU A 471 6.17 -21.12 -6.43
C LEU A 471 5.61 -20.22 -7.53
N PHE A 472 4.88 -19.17 -7.17
CA PHE A 472 4.34 -18.21 -8.15
C PHE A 472 5.45 -17.48 -8.92
N VAL A 473 6.46 -16.96 -8.22
CA VAL A 473 7.59 -16.27 -8.85
C VAL A 473 8.43 -17.24 -9.67
N LEU A 474 8.70 -18.44 -9.15
CA LEU A 474 9.43 -19.49 -9.85
C LEU A 474 8.73 -19.89 -11.16
N ARG A 475 7.41 -20.11 -11.14
CA ARG A 475 6.63 -20.45 -12.34
C ARG A 475 6.73 -19.35 -13.41
N LYS A 476 6.60 -18.09 -13.02
CA LYS A 476 6.74 -16.97 -13.96
C LYS A 476 8.15 -16.85 -14.53
N SER A 477 9.17 -16.98 -13.69
CA SER A 477 10.57 -16.91 -14.11
C SER A 477 10.91 -18.02 -15.10
N ASN A 478 10.53 -19.26 -14.81
CA ASN A 478 10.77 -20.40 -15.69
C ASN A 478 10.07 -20.25 -17.05
N CYS A 479 8.82 -19.80 -17.05
CA CYS A 479 8.08 -19.56 -18.29
C CYS A 479 8.79 -18.53 -19.19
N CYS A 480 9.22 -17.39 -18.63
CA CYS A 480 9.93 -16.36 -19.38
C CYS A 480 11.29 -16.86 -19.92
N CYS A 481 12.07 -17.57 -19.12
CA CYS A 481 13.41 -18.02 -19.51
C CYS A 481 13.34 -19.11 -20.59
N CYS A 482 12.43 -20.07 -20.49
CA CYS A 482 12.26 -21.12 -21.49
C CYS A 482 11.83 -20.53 -22.84
N THR A 483 10.88 -19.57 -22.85
CA THR A 483 10.45 -18.91 -24.09
C THR A 483 11.56 -18.07 -24.72
N CYS A 484 12.31 -17.32 -23.95
CA CYS A 484 13.45 -16.55 -24.46
C CYS A 484 14.55 -17.46 -25.04
N TRP A 485 14.87 -18.57 -24.38
CA TRP A 485 15.89 -19.52 -24.86
C TRP A 485 15.46 -20.22 -26.15
N THR A 486 14.22 -20.71 -26.21
CA THR A 486 13.70 -21.33 -27.44
C THR A 486 13.69 -20.37 -28.62
N TYR A 487 13.34 -19.10 -28.37
CA TYR A 487 13.36 -18.06 -29.40
C TYR A 487 14.79 -17.72 -29.85
N TYR A 488 15.75 -17.63 -28.91
CA TYR A 488 17.17 -17.40 -29.23
C TYR A 488 17.75 -18.53 -30.07
N MET A 489 17.51 -19.79 -29.70
CA MET A 489 18.01 -20.95 -30.48
C MET A 489 17.34 -21.06 -31.85
N ALA A 490 16.07 -20.67 -31.97
CA ALA A 490 15.41 -20.60 -33.30
C ALA A 490 16.05 -19.55 -34.19
N ILE A 491 16.44 -18.39 -33.67
CA ILE A 491 17.13 -17.33 -34.43
C ILE A 491 18.54 -17.78 -34.80
N CYS A 492 19.33 -18.33 -33.88
CA CYS A 492 20.69 -18.79 -34.19
C CYS A 492 20.71 -19.86 -35.29
N LYS A 493 19.69 -20.71 -35.36
CA LYS A 493 19.57 -21.72 -36.43
C LYS A 493 19.24 -21.14 -37.82
N TYR A 494 18.69 -19.94 -37.89
CA TYR A 494 18.41 -19.24 -39.15
C TYR A 494 19.61 -18.44 -39.67
N TRP A 495 20.70 -18.34 -38.87
CA TRP A 495 21.90 -17.57 -39.23
C TRP A 495 23.11 -18.45 -39.57
N ASP A 496 23.06 -19.76 -39.29
CA ASP A 496 23.95 -20.80 -39.82
C ASP A 496 23.30 -21.51 -41.06
#